data_171d3bb4b4d79ad2b9139771ad1aed9b
#
_entry.id   171d3bb4b4d79ad2b9139771ad1aed9b
#
_cell.length_a   1.000
_cell.length_b   1.000
_cell.length_c   1.000
_cell.angle_alpha   90.00
_cell.angle_beta   90.00
_cell.angle_gamma   90.00
#
_symmetry.space_group_name_H-M   'P 1'
#
loop_
_entity.id
_entity.type
_entity.pdbx_description
1 polymer ?
#
loop_
_entity_poly.entity_id
_entity_poly.type
_entity_poly.pdbx_seq_one_letter_code
_entity_poly.pdbx_strand_id
1 'polypeptide(L)'
;MTYAVRSGVVRFGDTLALDEVSLEVEPGSVIAVVGGDGAGKTTLLRALVGKVQLERGVVDAPSPQAIGYLPATAGSWLSLTVAQNMDFVGGIYGLSGKALVSRRDELLDRASLLDVADRLASQLSGGMRRKLGFSMAMLHDPPLLVLDEPSTGVDPVSRVDLWRLVSEAAAAGAAVVMSTTYLDEAERAASLLALDRGRMLASGTLHQVLDSFDGAIARTATPHRRAWAWRRGRVYHEYWPATAEVPLDAVAVIPDLEDVVIALSLLRGHDRELAS
;
A
#
# COMPACT_ATOMS: atom_id res chain seq x y z
N MET A 1 15.99 6.73 12.47
CA MET A 1 15.05 7.88 12.44
C MET A 1 13.76 7.35 11.85
N THR A 2 12.64 7.39 12.54
CA THR A 2 11.35 6.86 12.09
C THR A 2 10.61 7.93 11.29
N TYR A 3 9.94 7.58 10.19
CA TYR A 3 9.13 8.51 9.40
C TYR A 3 7.66 8.31 9.74
N ALA A 4 6.88 9.40 9.80
CA ALA A 4 5.52 9.33 10.29
C ALA A 4 4.58 10.39 9.68
N VAL A 5 3.30 10.07 9.66
CA VAL A 5 2.18 10.99 9.66
C VAL A 5 1.46 10.82 11.00
N ARG A 6 1.25 11.89 11.77
CA ARG A 6 0.57 11.83 13.08
C ARG A 6 -0.70 12.65 13.03
N SER A 7 -1.83 12.00 13.33
CA SER A 7 -3.19 12.59 13.37
C SER A 7 -3.49 13.45 12.14
N GLY A 8 -3.13 12.95 10.96
CA GLY A 8 -3.25 13.65 9.70
C GLY A 8 -4.71 13.84 9.29
N VAL A 9 -5.10 15.10 9.04
CA VAL A 9 -6.41 15.48 8.51
C VAL A 9 -6.21 16.13 7.16
N VAL A 10 -6.94 15.66 6.14
CA VAL A 10 -6.95 16.22 4.78
C VAL A 10 -8.38 16.37 4.31
N ARG A 11 -8.70 17.56 3.79
CA ARG A 11 -10.00 17.88 3.21
C ARG A 11 -9.84 18.40 1.78
N PHE A 12 -10.73 17.97 0.89
CA PHE A 12 -10.87 18.49 -0.46
C PHE A 12 -12.30 19.01 -0.65
N GLY A 13 -12.48 20.33 -0.59
CA GLY A 13 -13.82 20.93 -0.50
C GLY A 13 -14.55 20.39 0.72
N ASP A 14 -15.73 19.80 0.52
CA ASP A 14 -16.54 19.21 1.59
C ASP A 14 -16.14 17.76 1.93
N THR A 15 -15.25 17.16 1.15
CA THR A 15 -14.85 15.75 1.35
C THR A 15 -13.69 15.65 2.32
N LEU A 16 -13.91 14.97 3.44
CA LEU A 16 -12.87 14.61 4.40
C LEU A 16 -12.15 13.34 3.90
N ALA A 17 -10.97 13.52 3.31
CA ALA A 17 -10.21 12.46 2.69
C ALA A 17 -9.31 11.68 3.67
N LEU A 18 -8.86 12.35 4.75
CA LEU A 18 -8.21 11.74 5.91
C LEU A 18 -8.76 12.39 7.18
N ASP A 19 -9.06 11.56 8.18
CA ASP A 19 -9.61 11.97 9.46
C ASP A 19 -8.80 11.35 10.61
N GLU A 20 -7.84 12.15 11.13
CA GLU A 20 -6.93 11.80 12.22
C GLU A 20 -6.11 10.51 11.98
N VAL A 21 -5.71 10.27 10.72
CA VAL A 21 -4.93 9.10 10.35
C VAL A 21 -3.48 9.24 10.80
N SER A 22 -2.96 8.18 11.43
CA SER A 22 -1.55 8.06 11.80
C SER A 22 -0.92 6.86 11.11
N LEU A 23 0.35 7.03 10.69
CA LEU A 23 1.19 6.00 10.09
C LEU A 23 2.62 6.24 10.57
N GLU A 24 3.34 5.17 10.89
CA GLU A 24 4.74 5.23 11.28
C GLU A 24 5.52 4.10 10.61
N VAL A 25 6.70 4.39 10.06
CA VAL A 25 7.55 3.41 9.39
C VAL A 25 9.01 3.58 9.83
N GLU A 26 9.65 2.48 10.17
CA GLU A 26 11.05 2.41 10.57
C GLU A 26 11.96 2.08 9.37
N PRO A 27 13.22 2.57 9.37
CA PRO A 27 14.23 2.10 8.41
C PRO A 27 14.34 0.57 8.44
N GLY A 28 14.49 -0.02 7.26
CA GLY A 28 14.59 -1.47 7.12
C GLY A 28 13.26 -2.22 7.20
N SER A 29 12.12 -1.52 7.27
CA SER A 29 10.80 -2.13 7.35
C SER A 29 9.89 -1.74 6.19
N VAL A 30 8.87 -2.57 5.94
CA VAL A 30 7.79 -2.32 4.99
C VAL A 30 6.49 -2.18 5.77
N ILE A 31 5.77 -1.07 5.58
CA ILE A 31 4.38 -0.95 6.02
C ILE A 31 3.45 -0.94 4.81
N ALA A 32 2.39 -1.77 4.85
CA ALA A 32 1.36 -1.81 3.84
C ALA A 32 0.13 -0.99 4.27
N VAL A 33 -0.28 -0.05 3.43
CA VAL A 33 -1.52 0.71 3.61
C VAL A 33 -2.60 0.06 2.76
N VAL A 34 -3.57 -0.59 3.41
CA VAL A 34 -4.65 -1.33 2.73
C VAL A 34 -5.99 -0.64 2.87
N GLY A 35 -6.88 -0.92 1.95
CA GLY A 35 -8.25 -0.40 1.93
C GLY A 35 -8.82 -0.37 0.52
N GLY A 36 -10.13 -0.26 0.41
CA GLY A 36 -10.83 -0.14 -0.87
C GLY A 36 -10.52 1.16 -1.62
N ASP A 37 -11.13 1.31 -2.79
CA ASP A 37 -11.07 2.57 -3.55
C ASP A 37 -11.73 3.70 -2.74
N GLY A 38 -11.09 4.87 -2.73
CA GLY A 38 -11.55 5.99 -1.91
C GLY A 38 -11.25 5.88 -0.41
N ALA A 39 -10.57 4.86 0.06
CA ALA A 39 -10.22 4.71 1.48
C ALA A 39 -9.25 5.79 2.03
N GLY A 40 -8.59 6.55 1.15
CA GLY A 40 -7.64 7.61 1.55
C GLY A 40 -6.18 7.23 1.35
N LYS A 41 -5.85 6.01 0.88
CA LYS A 41 -4.48 5.50 0.69
C LYS A 41 -3.58 6.48 -0.05
N THR A 42 -3.94 6.81 -1.31
CA THR A 42 -3.17 7.75 -2.15
C THR A 42 -3.04 9.14 -1.50
N THR A 43 -4.07 9.61 -0.78
CA THR A 43 -4.02 10.90 -0.08
C THR A 43 -3.00 10.87 1.05
N LEU A 44 -2.96 9.78 1.84
CA LEU A 44 -1.99 9.59 2.90
C LEU A 44 -0.55 9.55 2.35
N LEU A 45 -0.32 8.77 1.27
CA LEU A 45 0.98 8.70 0.63
C LEU A 45 1.41 10.05 0.06
N ARG A 46 0.50 10.79 -0.57
CA ARG A 46 0.77 12.15 -1.08
C ARG A 46 1.05 13.16 0.02
N ALA A 47 0.41 13.03 1.18
CA ALA A 47 0.74 13.85 2.35
C ALA A 47 2.15 13.54 2.86
N LEU A 48 2.52 12.26 2.96
CA LEU A 48 3.84 11.82 3.40
C LEU A 48 4.97 12.35 2.49
N VAL A 49 4.76 12.40 1.17
CA VAL A 49 5.74 12.94 0.21
C VAL A 49 5.64 14.46 -0.02
N GLY A 50 4.81 15.15 0.76
CA GLY A 50 4.66 16.62 0.70
C GLY A 50 3.88 17.15 -0.50
N LYS A 51 3.14 16.28 -1.25
CA LYS A 51 2.30 16.69 -2.38
C LYS A 51 0.89 17.15 -1.98
N VAL A 52 0.47 16.81 -0.76
CA VAL A 52 -0.79 17.25 -0.16
C VAL A 52 -0.46 17.79 1.22
N GLN A 53 -0.96 18.97 1.54
CA GLN A 53 -0.81 19.56 2.87
C GLN A 53 -1.86 19.02 3.82
N LEU A 54 -1.47 18.74 5.06
CA LEU A 54 -2.42 18.43 6.12
C LEU A 54 -3.11 19.72 6.59
N GLU A 55 -4.43 19.64 6.80
CA GLU A 55 -5.18 20.68 7.52
C GLU A 55 -4.81 20.68 9.00
N ARG A 56 -4.64 19.48 9.59
CA ARG A 56 -4.14 19.25 10.94
C ARG A 56 -3.24 18.02 10.96
N GLY A 57 -2.40 17.91 11.98
CA GLY A 57 -1.44 16.82 12.14
C GLY A 57 -0.03 17.22 11.75
N VAL A 58 0.89 16.27 11.77
CA VAL A 58 2.31 16.49 11.50
C VAL A 58 2.83 15.41 10.57
N VAL A 59 3.68 15.79 9.61
CA VAL A 59 4.48 14.87 8.78
C VAL A 59 5.93 14.97 9.23
N ASP A 60 6.50 13.84 9.60
CA ASP A 60 7.93 13.67 9.89
C ASP A 60 8.52 12.78 8.78
N ALA A 61 9.15 13.42 7.80
CA ALA A 61 9.69 12.77 6.62
C ALA A 61 10.94 13.50 6.13
N PRO A 62 11.80 12.86 5.32
CA PRO A 62 12.92 13.54 4.65
C PRO A 62 12.40 14.64 3.73
N SER A 63 13.33 15.50 3.25
CA SER A 63 12.96 16.44 2.20
C SER A 63 12.38 15.71 0.99
N PRO A 64 11.42 16.29 0.24
CA PRO A 64 10.81 15.62 -0.91
C PRO A 64 11.81 15.12 -1.95
N GLN A 65 12.97 15.76 -2.07
CA GLN A 65 14.05 15.36 -2.97
C GLN A 65 14.78 14.08 -2.51
N ALA A 66 14.71 13.75 -1.23
CA ALA A 66 15.32 12.54 -0.67
C ALA A 66 14.33 11.35 -0.58
N ILE A 67 13.07 11.52 -1.04
CA ILE A 67 12.05 10.48 -1.04
C ILE A 67 11.98 9.84 -2.42
N GLY A 68 12.07 8.51 -2.48
CA GLY A 68 11.71 7.74 -3.66
C GLY A 68 10.18 7.61 -3.74
N TYR A 69 9.57 8.06 -4.84
CA TYR A 69 8.13 7.99 -5.00
C TYR A 69 7.71 7.34 -6.30
N LEU A 70 6.97 6.23 -6.21
CA LEU A 70 6.31 5.59 -7.34
C LEU A 70 4.80 5.90 -7.28
N PRO A 71 4.28 6.74 -8.19
CA PRO A 71 2.83 7.02 -8.26
C PRO A 71 2.04 5.84 -8.85
N ALA A 72 0.73 5.83 -8.62
CA ALA A 72 -0.18 4.82 -9.17
C ALA A 72 -0.11 4.68 -10.71
N THR A 73 0.35 5.69 -11.43
CA THR A 73 0.51 5.71 -12.90
C THR A 73 1.82 5.11 -13.42
N ALA A 74 2.66 4.53 -12.58
CA ALA A 74 4.02 4.03 -12.88
C ALA A 74 5.08 5.11 -13.22
N GLY A 75 4.71 6.36 -13.49
CA GLY A 75 5.62 7.52 -13.61
C GLY A 75 6.62 7.51 -14.78
N SER A 76 6.56 6.54 -15.70
CA SER A 76 7.50 6.46 -16.83
C SER A 76 7.05 7.27 -18.05
N TRP A 77 7.99 7.86 -18.77
CA TRP A 77 7.76 8.53 -20.05
C TRP A 77 7.74 7.49 -21.19
N LEU A 78 6.58 7.30 -21.80
CA LEU A 78 6.31 6.24 -22.76
C LEU A 78 7.11 6.38 -24.06
N SER A 79 7.50 7.61 -24.44
CA SER A 79 8.31 7.92 -25.62
C SER A 79 9.82 7.79 -25.42
N LEU A 80 10.26 7.56 -24.19
CA LEU A 80 11.66 7.31 -23.89
C LEU A 80 11.93 5.81 -23.75
N THR A 81 13.18 5.40 -24.03
CA THR A 81 13.61 4.03 -23.73
C THR A 81 13.70 3.80 -22.22
N VAL A 82 13.86 2.55 -21.81
CA VAL A 82 14.10 2.19 -20.41
C VAL A 82 15.32 2.92 -19.87
N ALA A 83 16.45 2.87 -20.57
CA ALA A 83 17.67 3.57 -20.19
C ALA A 83 17.47 5.10 -20.14
N GLN A 84 16.81 5.68 -21.15
CA GLN A 84 16.54 7.12 -21.17
C GLN A 84 15.64 7.59 -20.02
N ASN A 85 14.64 6.79 -19.62
CA ASN A 85 13.85 7.10 -18.43
C ASN A 85 14.72 7.18 -17.17
N MET A 86 15.60 6.18 -16.99
CA MET A 86 16.54 6.15 -15.85
C MET A 86 17.51 7.31 -15.89
N ASP A 87 18.11 7.58 -17.06
CA ASP A 87 19.08 8.67 -17.23
C ASP A 87 18.45 10.05 -16.96
N PHE A 88 17.22 10.26 -17.44
CA PHE A 88 16.48 11.49 -17.19
C PHE A 88 16.22 11.71 -15.70
N VAL A 89 15.72 10.68 -14.99
CA VAL A 89 15.46 10.78 -13.55
C VAL A 89 16.77 10.91 -12.77
N GLY A 90 17.83 10.15 -13.13
CA GLY A 90 19.12 10.26 -12.48
C GLY A 90 19.72 11.66 -12.60
N GLY A 91 19.56 12.29 -13.78
CA GLY A 91 19.97 13.67 -14.01
C GLY A 91 19.25 14.69 -13.10
N ILE A 92 17.95 14.50 -12.83
CA ILE A 92 17.18 15.32 -11.87
C ILE A 92 17.77 15.24 -10.46
N TYR A 93 18.24 14.06 -10.05
CA TYR A 93 18.90 13.83 -8.76
C TYR A 93 20.41 14.13 -8.76
N GLY A 94 20.94 14.72 -9.85
CA GLY A 94 22.35 15.12 -9.95
C GLY A 94 23.33 13.98 -10.26
N LEU A 95 22.84 12.79 -10.59
CA LEU A 95 23.68 11.70 -11.05
C LEU A 95 24.12 11.94 -12.50
N SER A 96 25.39 11.65 -12.82
CA SER A 96 25.93 11.84 -14.17
C SER A 96 27.11 10.91 -14.46
N GLY A 97 27.47 10.80 -15.73
CA GLY A 97 28.64 10.05 -16.18
C GLY A 97 28.65 8.59 -15.74
N LYS A 98 29.82 8.08 -15.33
CA LYS A 98 29.97 6.67 -14.95
C LYS A 98 29.12 6.27 -13.75
N ALA A 99 28.92 7.17 -12.78
CA ALA A 99 28.10 6.88 -11.58
C ALA A 99 26.64 6.62 -11.94
N LEU A 100 26.05 7.44 -12.83
CA LEU A 100 24.70 7.24 -13.33
C LEU A 100 24.57 5.91 -14.07
N VAL A 101 25.48 5.63 -15.02
CA VAL A 101 25.45 4.40 -15.82
C VAL A 101 25.54 3.17 -14.92
N SER A 102 26.49 3.15 -13.97
CA SER A 102 26.66 2.02 -13.05
C SER A 102 25.41 1.79 -12.19
N ARG A 103 24.84 2.86 -11.63
CA ARG A 103 23.64 2.76 -10.78
C ARG A 103 22.40 2.35 -11.56
N ARG A 104 22.23 2.91 -12.77
CA ARG A 104 21.17 2.53 -13.70
C ARG A 104 21.23 1.05 -14.04
N ASP A 105 22.39 0.58 -14.48
CA ASP A 105 22.57 -0.79 -14.97
C ASP A 105 22.38 -1.79 -13.80
N GLU A 106 22.87 -1.49 -12.60
CA GLU A 106 22.61 -2.27 -11.38
C GLU A 106 21.10 -2.41 -11.11
N LEU A 107 20.36 -1.31 -11.10
CA LEU A 107 18.93 -1.32 -10.80
C LEU A 107 18.11 -2.01 -11.90
N LEU A 108 18.49 -1.83 -13.18
CA LEU A 108 17.84 -2.50 -14.29
C LEU A 108 18.11 -4.02 -14.29
N ASP A 109 19.31 -4.44 -13.93
CA ASP A 109 19.66 -5.86 -13.79
C ASP A 109 18.80 -6.51 -12.69
N ARG A 110 18.75 -5.90 -11.50
CA ARG A 110 17.90 -6.36 -10.38
C ARG A 110 16.42 -6.46 -10.75
N ALA A 111 15.94 -5.54 -11.59
CA ALA A 111 14.56 -5.53 -12.09
C ALA A 111 14.34 -6.45 -13.30
N SER A 112 15.37 -7.12 -13.82
CA SER A 112 15.36 -7.92 -15.06
C SER A 112 14.90 -7.08 -16.27
N LEU A 113 15.40 -5.85 -16.37
CA LEU A 113 15.11 -4.90 -17.45
C LEU A 113 16.36 -4.50 -18.26
N LEU A 114 17.55 -4.98 -17.88
CA LEU A 114 18.80 -4.59 -18.53
C LEU A 114 18.83 -5.00 -20.02
N ASP A 115 18.37 -6.21 -20.34
CA ASP A 115 18.32 -6.71 -21.73
C ASP A 115 17.34 -5.95 -22.63
N VAL A 116 16.49 -5.13 -22.06
CA VAL A 116 15.50 -4.31 -22.75
C VAL A 116 15.73 -2.81 -22.56
N ALA A 117 16.94 -2.43 -22.13
CA ALA A 117 17.30 -1.04 -21.84
C ALA A 117 17.05 -0.07 -22.99
N ASP A 118 17.21 -0.52 -24.23
CA ASP A 118 17.00 0.27 -25.45
C ASP A 118 15.54 0.24 -25.97
N ARG A 119 14.64 -0.54 -25.32
CA ARG A 119 13.24 -0.62 -25.69
C ARG A 119 12.47 0.58 -25.16
N LEU A 120 11.53 1.12 -25.96
CA LEU A 120 10.64 2.19 -25.48
C LEU A 120 9.76 1.71 -24.33
N ALA A 121 9.51 2.58 -23.35
CA ALA A 121 8.64 2.27 -22.22
C ALA A 121 7.19 1.96 -22.66
N SER A 122 6.73 2.51 -23.79
CA SER A 122 5.44 2.17 -24.42
C SER A 122 5.33 0.71 -24.87
N GLN A 123 6.44 0.04 -25.12
CA GLN A 123 6.52 -1.35 -25.59
C GLN A 123 6.65 -2.36 -24.43
N LEU A 124 6.76 -1.89 -23.20
CA LEU A 124 6.86 -2.75 -22.02
C LEU A 124 5.48 -3.27 -21.59
N SER A 125 5.46 -4.47 -20.99
CA SER A 125 4.28 -4.94 -20.27
C SER A 125 3.95 -4.06 -19.05
N GLY A 126 2.75 -4.19 -18.48
CA GLY A 126 2.38 -3.48 -17.27
C GLY A 126 3.35 -3.74 -16.10
N GLY A 127 3.71 -5.01 -15.86
CA GLY A 127 4.67 -5.39 -14.83
C GLY A 127 6.07 -4.82 -15.08
N MET A 128 6.57 -4.86 -16.31
CA MET A 128 7.86 -4.26 -16.67
C MET A 128 7.87 -2.74 -16.45
N ARG A 129 6.78 -2.03 -16.78
CA ARG A 129 6.67 -0.59 -16.51
C ARG A 129 6.66 -0.28 -15.02
N ARG A 130 6.01 -1.10 -14.19
CA ARG A 130 6.04 -0.95 -12.72
C ARG A 130 7.45 -1.16 -12.17
N LYS A 131 8.16 -2.20 -12.65
CA LYS A 131 9.56 -2.43 -12.27
C LYS A 131 10.48 -1.27 -12.71
N LEU A 132 10.26 -0.69 -13.89
CA LEU A 132 10.96 0.52 -14.32
C LEU A 132 10.67 1.70 -13.39
N GLY A 133 9.39 1.94 -13.06
CA GLY A 133 8.99 3.00 -12.12
C GLY A 133 9.62 2.83 -10.74
N PHE A 134 9.66 1.61 -10.24
CA PHE A 134 10.37 1.27 -9.00
C PHE A 134 11.87 1.58 -9.10
N SER A 135 12.53 1.14 -10.16
CA SER A 135 13.96 1.40 -10.40
C SER A 135 14.27 2.90 -10.46
N MET A 136 13.41 3.68 -11.12
CA MET A 136 13.53 5.15 -11.14
C MET A 136 13.42 5.76 -9.75
N ALA A 137 12.47 5.27 -8.91
CA ALA A 137 12.31 5.76 -7.54
C ALA A 137 13.50 5.42 -6.64
N MET A 138 14.30 4.39 -6.98
CA MET A 138 15.47 3.94 -6.22
C MET A 138 16.82 4.55 -6.68
N LEU A 139 16.84 5.34 -7.75
CA LEU A 139 18.09 5.82 -8.37
C LEU A 139 19.00 6.57 -7.39
N HIS A 140 18.43 7.45 -6.58
CA HIS A 140 19.15 8.33 -5.65
C HIS A 140 19.32 7.75 -4.24
N ASP A 141 19.08 6.43 -4.09
CA ASP A 141 19.22 5.69 -2.83
C ASP A 141 18.43 6.32 -1.66
N PRO A 142 17.09 6.42 -1.80
CA PRO A 142 16.27 7.16 -0.86
C PRO A 142 16.18 6.45 0.50
N PRO A 143 16.26 7.19 1.64
CA PRO A 143 16.00 6.62 2.95
C PRO A 143 14.52 6.31 3.21
N LEU A 144 13.60 6.91 2.43
CA LEU A 144 12.17 6.64 2.45
C LEU A 144 11.69 6.37 1.02
N LEU A 145 11.08 5.20 0.81
CA LEU A 145 10.46 4.79 -0.45
C LEU A 145 8.94 4.71 -0.28
N VAL A 146 8.20 5.44 -1.10
CA VAL A 146 6.74 5.49 -1.07
C VAL A 146 6.18 4.98 -2.40
N LEU A 147 5.38 3.91 -2.35
CA LEU A 147 4.88 3.19 -3.51
C LEU A 147 3.34 3.20 -3.51
N ASP A 148 2.75 3.89 -4.48
CA ASP A 148 1.30 3.99 -4.60
C ASP A 148 0.78 2.92 -5.56
N GLU A 149 0.19 1.86 -5.02
CA GLU A 149 -0.36 0.70 -5.74
C GLU A 149 0.62 0.10 -6.77
N PRO A 150 1.83 -0.29 -6.36
CA PRO A 150 2.88 -0.72 -7.30
C PRO A 150 2.50 -1.97 -8.09
N SER A 151 1.62 -2.82 -7.56
CA SER A 151 1.24 -4.13 -8.12
C SER A 151 -0.11 -4.14 -8.84
N THR A 152 -0.85 -3.02 -8.84
CA THR A 152 -2.16 -2.95 -9.49
C THR A 152 -2.03 -3.11 -11.00
N GLY A 153 -2.80 -4.06 -11.56
CA GLY A 153 -2.78 -4.39 -13.00
C GLY A 153 -1.54 -5.17 -13.45
N VAL A 154 -0.81 -5.76 -12.51
CA VAL A 154 0.38 -6.59 -12.75
C VAL A 154 0.01 -8.06 -12.61
N ASP A 155 0.54 -8.91 -13.49
CA ASP A 155 0.36 -10.36 -13.41
C ASP A 155 0.99 -10.96 -12.13
N PRO A 156 0.52 -12.14 -11.67
CA PRO A 156 0.99 -12.72 -10.41
C PRO A 156 2.51 -12.94 -10.31
N VAL A 157 3.17 -13.29 -11.41
CA VAL A 157 4.63 -13.53 -11.42
C VAL A 157 5.38 -12.21 -11.24
N SER A 158 4.99 -11.20 -12.01
CA SER A 158 5.58 -9.86 -11.90
C SER A 158 5.30 -9.20 -10.53
N ARG A 159 4.18 -9.56 -9.85
CA ARG A 159 3.92 -9.12 -8.45
C ARG A 159 4.94 -9.70 -7.47
N VAL A 160 5.30 -10.98 -7.61
CA VAL A 160 6.34 -11.61 -6.77
C VAL A 160 7.69 -10.91 -6.99
N ASP A 161 8.04 -10.61 -8.23
CA ASP A 161 9.27 -9.87 -8.56
C ASP A 161 9.29 -8.47 -7.92
N LEU A 162 8.17 -7.74 -7.98
CA LEU A 162 8.06 -6.42 -7.34
C LEU A 162 8.21 -6.52 -5.83
N TRP A 163 7.58 -7.51 -5.18
CA TRP A 163 7.76 -7.75 -3.75
C TRP A 163 9.22 -8.05 -3.38
N ARG A 164 9.93 -8.84 -4.21
CA ARG A 164 11.35 -9.09 -4.01
C ARG A 164 12.14 -7.78 -4.02
N LEU A 165 11.90 -6.90 -5.02
CA LEU A 165 12.56 -5.59 -5.10
C LEU A 165 12.25 -4.70 -3.89
N VAL A 166 11.00 -4.68 -3.42
CA VAL A 166 10.56 -3.95 -2.22
C VAL A 166 11.28 -4.47 -0.98
N SER A 167 11.32 -5.80 -0.81
CA SER A 167 11.99 -6.44 0.33
C SER A 167 13.50 -6.19 0.33
N GLU A 168 14.13 -6.21 -0.84
CA GLU A 168 15.57 -5.90 -0.99
C GLU A 168 15.87 -4.44 -0.64
N ALA A 169 15.00 -3.49 -1.04
CA ALA A 169 15.15 -2.09 -0.68
C ALA A 169 15.04 -1.87 0.84
N ALA A 170 14.08 -2.54 1.50
CA ALA A 170 13.96 -2.50 2.95
C ALA A 170 15.17 -3.15 3.63
N ALA A 171 15.62 -4.33 3.18
CA ALA A 171 16.79 -4.99 3.72
C ALA A 171 18.09 -4.17 3.56
N ALA A 172 18.15 -3.29 2.55
CA ALA A 172 19.25 -2.33 2.36
C ALA A 172 19.13 -1.10 3.29
N GLY A 173 18.06 -0.99 4.08
CA GLY A 173 17.88 0.05 5.10
C GLY A 173 16.84 1.12 4.78
N ALA A 174 16.20 1.09 3.60
CA ALA A 174 15.13 2.02 3.29
C ALA A 174 13.89 1.74 4.16
N ALA A 175 13.22 2.78 4.64
CA ALA A 175 11.86 2.69 5.13
C ALA A 175 10.90 2.62 3.93
N VAL A 176 9.98 1.65 3.89
CA VAL A 176 9.09 1.49 2.74
C VAL A 176 7.63 1.60 3.17
N VAL A 177 6.90 2.53 2.53
CA VAL A 177 5.44 2.65 2.66
C VAL A 177 4.83 2.29 1.32
N MET A 178 3.99 1.25 1.27
CA MET A 178 3.29 0.90 0.03
C MET A 178 1.78 0.80 0.24
N SER A 179 1.01 1.40 -0.66
CA SER A 179 -0.43 1.15 -0.71
C SER A 179 -0.74 -0.06 -1.58
N THR A 180 -1.76 -0.81 -1.20
CA THR A 180 -2.26 -1.94 -1.98
C THR A 180 -3.74 -2.20 -1.70
N THR A 181 -4.45 -2.78 -2.67
CA THR A 181 -5.78 -3.37 -2.50
C THR A 181 -5.70 -4.87 -2.25
N TYR A 182 -4.51 -5.46 -2.37
CA TYR A 182 -4.29 -6.89 -2.19
C TYR A 182 -3.87 -7.20 -0.75
N LEU A 183 -4.72 -7.90 -0.01
CA LEU A 183 -4.46 -8.22 1.40
C LEU A 183 -3.30 -9.22 1.58
N ASP A 184 -3.12 -10.13 0.61
CA ASP A 184 -1.98 -11.06 0.59
C ASP A 184 -0.61 -10.34 0.51
N GLU A 185 -0.57 -9.12 -0.01
CA GLU A 185 0.62 -8.26 0.03
C GLU A 185 0.83 -7.64 1.42
N ALA A 186 -0.27 -7.23 2.07
CA ALA A 186 -0.19 -6.67 3.41
C ALA A 186 0.27 -7.71 4.45
N GLU A 187 -0.11 -8.97 4.28
CA GLU A 187 0.33 -10.08 5.13
C GLU A 187 1.85 -10.33 5.08
N ARG A 188 2.52 -9.90 4.00
CA ARG A 188 3.99 -9.99 3.86
C ARG A 188 4.74 -8.81 4.45
N ALA A 189 4.05 -7.71 4.73
CA ALA A 189 4.66 -6.50 5.31
C ALA A 189 4.97 -6.70 6.79
N ALA A 190 5.94 -5.95 7.32
CA ALA A 190 6.26 -5.95 8.75
C ALA A 190 5.08 -5.44 9.60
N SER A 191 4.33 -4.48 9.06
CA SER A 191 3.11 -3.96 9.67
C SER A 191 2.14 -3.50 8.58
N LEU A 192 0.89 -3.29 8.97
CA LEU A 192 -0.14 -2.79 8.08
C LEU A 192 -0.96 -1.67 8.74
N LEU A 193 -1.55 -0.83 7.88
CA LEU A 193 -2.55 0.17 8.24
C LEU A 193 -3.77 -0.06 7.34
N ALA A 194 -4.89 -0.50 7.92
CA ALA A 194 -6.14 -0.65 7.20
C ALA A 194 -6.95 0.65 7.28
N LEU A 195 -7.36 1.17 6.12
CA LEU A 195 -8.13 2.38 5.97
C LEU A 195 -9.51 2.11 5.38
N ASP A 196 -10.50 2.83 5.84
CA ASP A 196 -11.82 2.93 5.21
C ASP A 196 -12.33 4.37 5.28
N ARG A 197 -12.68 4.95 4.12
CA ARG A 197 -13.25 6.30 4.01
C ARG A 197 -12.50 7.36 4.82
N GLY A 198 -11.19 7.40 4.67
CA GLY A 198 -10.31 8.37 5.32
C GLY A 198 -10.02 8.12 6.78
N ARG A 199 -10.42 6.99 7.36
CA ARG A 199 -10.17 6.67 8.77
C ARG A 199 -9.42 5.35 8.90
N MET A 200 -8.68 5.22 9.97
CA MET A 200 -8.03 3.97 10.35
C MET A 200 -9.05 2.97 10.88
N LEU A 201 -9.05 1.74 10.34
CA LEU A 201 -9.79 0.59 10.86
C LEU A 201 -8.93 -0.20 11.85
N ALA A 202 -7.71 -0.51 11.46
CA ALA A 202 -6.74 -1.26 12.25
C ALA A 202 -5.33 -0.88 11.86
N SER A 203 -4.36 -1.08 12.76
CA SER A 203 -2.94 -0.81 12.52
C SER A 203 -2.08 -1.71 13.41
N GLY A 204 -0.95 -2.17 12.91
CA GLY A 204 0.02 -2.99 13.63
C GLY A 204 0.57 -4.12 12.78
N THR A 205 1.24 -5.09 13.41
CA THR A 205 1.62 -6.34 12.74
C THR A 205 0.36 -7.15 12.40
N LEU A 206 0.44 -8.07 11.45
CA LEU A 206 -0.69 -8.96 11.12
C LEU A 206 -1.27 -9.62 12.38
N HIS A 207 -0.42 -10.13 13.25
CA HIS A 207 -0.83 -10.78 14.50
C HIS A 207 -1.57 -9.82 15.43
N GLN A 208 -1.06 -8.61 15.64
CA GLN A 208 -1.73 -7.60 16.45
C GLN A 208 -3.11 -7.21 15.91
N VAL A 209 -3.24 -7.10 14.58
CA VAL A 209 -4.53 -6.78 13.95
C VAL A 209 -5.52 -7.91 14.12
N LEU A 210 -5.11 -9.17 13.93
CA LEU A 210 -5.97 -10.33 14.13
C LEU A 210 -6.37 -10.49 15.59
N ASP A 211 -5.44 -10.33 16.54
CA ASP A 211 -5.69 -10.47 17.99
C ASP A 211 -6.56 -9.35 18.56
N SER A 212 -6.52 -8.15 17.95
CA SER A 212 -7.34 -7.02 18.37
C SER A 212 -8.80 -7.11 17.91
N PHE A 213 -9.12 -8.07 17.03
CA PHE A 213 -10.45 -8.23 16.50
C PHE A 213 -11.41 -8.79 17.58
N ASP A 214 -12.42 -8.00 17.92
CA ASP A 214 -13.44 -8.38 18.89
C ASP A 214 -14.68 -8.95 18.20
N GLY A 215 -14.93 -10.24 18.40
CA GLY A 215 -16.06 -10.97 17.84
C GLY A 215 -15.63 -12.28 17.17
N ALA A 216 -16.60 -12.93 16.54
CA ALA A 216 -16.42 -14.18 15.81
C ALA A 216 -16.83 -14.03 14.34
N ILE A 217 -16.17 -14.77 13.48
CA ILE A 217 -16.61 -14.99 12.10
C ILE A 217 -17.16 -16.40 12.01
N ALA A 218 -18.36 -16.53 11.46
CA ALA A 218 -18.98 -17.83 11.22
C ALA A 218 -19.27 -18.02 9.74
N ARG A 219 -19.07 -19.24 9.26
CA ARG A 219 -19.37 -19.66 7.90
C ARG A 219 -20.75 -20.29 7.85
N THR A 220 -21.59 -19.84 6.93
CA THR A 220 -22.96 -20.34 6.73
C THR A 220 -23.31 -20.44 5.25
N ALA A 221 -24.25 -21.32 4.90
CA ALA A 221 -24.81 -21.42 3.54
C ALA A 221 -25.80 -20.28 3.26
N THR A 222 -26.53 -19.82 4.29
CA THR A 222 -27.50 -18.73 4.22
C THR A 222 -27.25 -17.77 5.37
N PRO A 223 -27.03 -16.48 5.14
CA PRO A 223 -26.72 -15.54 6.21
C PRO A 223 -27.95 -15.30 7.10
N HIS A 224 -27.74 -15.31 8.40
CA HIS A 224 -28.74 -14.95 9.41
C HIS A 224 -28.93 -13.44 9.50
N ARG A 225 -27.83 -12.71 9.33
CA ARG A 225 -27.74 -11.25 9.47
C ARG A 225 -27.13 -10.64 8.21
N ARG A 226 -27.94 -10.47 7.15
CA ARG A 226 -27.47 -10.05 5.81
C ARG A 226 -26.58 -8.79 5.81
N ALA A 227 -26.84 -7.83 6.70
CA ALA A 227 -26.04 -6.61 6.81
C ALA A 227 -24.61 -6.85 7.34
N TRP A 228 -24.36 -8.00 7.96
CA TRP A 228 -23.11 -8.40 8.59
C TRP A 228 -22.43 -9.57 7.89
N ALA A 229 -22.91 -9.92 6.69
CA ALA A 229 -22.43 -11.07 5.95
C ALA A 229 -21.90 -10.68 4.57
N TRP A 230 -20.83 -11.36 4.16
CA TRP A 230 -20.26 -11.25 2.82
C TRP A 230 -20.03 -12.62 2.22
N ARG A 231 -20.07 -12.68 0.89
CA ARG A 231 -19.90 -13.95 0.18
C ARG A 231 -18.43 -14.25 -0.03
N ARG A 232 -18.02 -15.48 0.31
CA ARG A 232 -16.67 -15.99 0.09
C ARG A 232 -16.74 -17.35 -0.58
N GLY A 233 -16.55 -17.38 -1.89
CA GLY A 233 -16.74 -18.58 -2.69
C GLY A 233 -18.21 -19.03 -2.74
N ARG A 234 -18.50 -20.23 -2.21
CA ARG A 234 -19.85 -20.82 -2.19
C ARG A 234 -20.61 -20.59 -0.89
N VAL A 235 -20.00 -20.00 0.09
CA VAL A 235 -20.57 -19.77 1.42
C VAL A 235 -20.56 -18.30 1.76
N TYR A 236 -21.21 -17.94 2.86
CA TYR A 236 -21.13 -16.63 3.45
C TYR A 236 -20.25 -16.69 4.69
N HIS A 237 -19.42 -15.67 4.91
CA HIS A 237 -18.84 -15.35 6.18
C HIS A 237 -19.71 -14.28 6.83
N GLU A 238 -19.95 -14.38 8.12
CA GLU A 238 -20.84 -13.51 8.87
C GLU A 238 -20.18 -13.12 10.19
N TYR A 239 -20.17 -11.82 10.48
CA TYR A 239 -19.64 -11.29 11.72
C TYR A 239 -20.63 -11.44 12.87
N TRP A 240 -20.15 -11.88 14.02
CA TRP A 240 -20.87 -12.01 15.28
C TRP A 240 -20.14 -11.25 16.38
N PRO A 241 -20.77 -10.25 17.06
CA PRO A 241 -20.17 -9.60 18.23
C PRO A 241 -19.83 -10.62 19.32
N ALA A 242 -18.81 -10.34 20.13
CA ALA A 242 -18.40 -11.23 21.22
C ALA A 242 -19.53 -11.53 22.23
N THR A 243 -20.54 -10.66 22.32
CA THR A 243 -21.73 -10.82 23.18
C THR A 243 -22.84 -11.67 22.56
N ALA A 244 -22.73 -12.05 21.30
CA ALA A 244 -23.75 -12.80 20.58
C ALA A 244 -23.35 -14.27 20.42
N GLU A 245 -24.30 -15.19 20.58
CA GLU A 245 -24.07 -16.61 20.31
C GLU A 245 -24.13 -16.88 18.81
N VAL A 246 -23.15 -17.64 18.31
CA VAL A 246 -23.14 -18.12 16.93
C VAL A 246 -24.17 -19.24 16.81
N PRO A 247 -25.12 -19.21 15.83
CA PRO A 247 -26.10 -20.26 15.64
C PRO A 247 -25.47 -21.63 15.39
N LEU A 248 -26.17 -22.69 15.80
CA LEU A 248 -25.67 -24.08 15.70
C LEU A 248 -25.48 -24.57 14.26
N ASP A 249 -26.17 -23.96 13.28
CA ASP A 249 -26.05 -24.27 11.85
C ASP A 249 -24.96 -23.43 11.14
N ALA A 250 -24.29 -22.53 11.87
CA ALA A 250 -23.14 -21.78 11.42
C ALA A 250 -21.86 -22.34 12.07
N VAL A 251 -20.78 -22.38 11.30
CA VAL A 251 -19.49 -22.92 11.75
C VAL A 251 -18.52 -21.78 12.01
N ALA A 252 -18.13 -21.58 13.27
CA ALA A 252 -17.10 -20.61 13.62
C ALA A 252 -15.78 -20.94 12.90
N VAL A 253 -15.12 -19.91 12.38
CA VAL A 253 -13.82 -20.00 11.69
C VAL A 253 -12.82 -19.06 12.35
N ILE A 254 -11.53 -19.39 12.22
CA ILE A 254 -10.47 -18.44 12.59
C ILE A 254 -10.46 -17.34 11.52
N PRO A 255 -10.68 -16.08 11.90
CA PRO A 255 -10.69 -14.98 10.92
C PRO A 255 -9.30 -14.76 10.33
N ASP A 256 -9.23 -14.53 9.03
CA ASP A 256 -8.03 -14.01 8.37
C ASP A 256 -8.11 -12.48 8.22
N LEU A 257 -7.09 -11.87 7.63
CA LEU A 257 -7.04 -10.41 7.45
C LEU A 257 -8.21 -9.88 6.63
N GLU A 258 -8.66 -10.63 5.61
CA GLU A 258 -9.83 -10.26 4.78
C GLU A 258 -11.09 -10.21 5.63
N ASP A 259 -11.32 -11.22 6.45
CA ASP A 259 -12.46 -11.30 7.34
C ASP A 259 -12.48 -10.12 8.33
N VAL A 260 -11.33 -9.82 8.94
CA VAL A 260 -11.21 -8.73 9.93
C VAL A 260 -11.46 -7.36 9.27
N VAL A 261 -10.82 -7.08 8.13
CA VAL A 261 -10.98 -5.78 7.45
C VAL A 261 -12.42 -5.57 6.99
N ILE A 262 -13.06 -6.61 6.42
CA ILE A 262 -14.46 -6.52 6.00
C ILE A 262 -15.38 -6.31 7.21
N ALA A 263 -15.23 -7.09 8.27
CA ALA A 263 -16.06 -6.97 9.46
C ALA A 263 -15.94 -5.58 10.11
N LEU A 264 -14.72 -5.05 10.25
CA LEU A 264 -14.48 -3.70 10.78
C LEU A 264 -15.09 -2.60 9.89
N SER A 265 -15.04 -2.76 8.56
CA SER A 265 -15.66 -1.81 7.63
C SER A 265 -17.20 -1.84 7.73
N LEU A 266 -17.81 -3.04 7.89
CA LEU A 266 -19.25 -3.19 8.10
C LEU A 266 -19.71 -2.59 9.45
N LEU A 267 -18.97 -2.83 10.54
CA LEU A 267 -19.21 -2.24 11.85
C LEU A 267 -19.29 -0.70 11.75
N ARG A 268 -18.28 -0.11 11.14
CA ARG A 268 -18.22 1.34 10.95
C ARG A 268 -19.34 1.90 10.05
N GLY A 269 -19.76 1.14 9.03
CA GLY A 269 -20.87 1.50 8.17
C GLY A 269 -22.17 1.60 8.97
N HIS A 270 -22.42 0.61 9.83
CA HIS A 270 -23.63 0.51 10.65
C HIS A 270 -23.71 1.59 11.75
N ASP A 271 -22.60 1.89 12.42
CA ASP A 271 -22.54 2.98 13.42
C ASP A 271 -22.93 4.35 12.85
N ARG A 272 -22.62 4.58 11.55
CA ARG A 272 -23.00 5.81 10.86
C ARG A 272 -24.48 5.88 10.51
N GLU A 273 -25.10 4.76 10.10
CA GLU A 273 -26.54 4.70 9.84
C GLU A 273 -27.36 4.94 11.09
N LEU A 274 -26.84 4.54 12.26
CA LEU A 274 -27.47 4.80 13.56
C LEU A 274 -27.26 6.24 14.06
N ALA A 275 -26.24 6.95 13.55
CA ALA A 275 -25.91 8.33 13.93
C ALA A 275 -26.45 9.41 12.98
N SER A 276 -27.04 9.03 11.85
CA SER A 276 -27.66 9.91 10.84
C SER A 276 -29.18 9.98 11.00
#